data_6b5693fb0f5705de330c82a667a775a2
#
_entry.id   6b5693fb0f5705de330c82a667a775a2
#
_cell.length_a   1.000
_cell.length_b   1.000
_cell.length_c   1.000
_cell.angle_alpha   90.00
_cell.angle_beta   90.00
_cell.angle_gamma   90.00
#
_symmetry.space_group_name_H-M   'P 1'
#
loop_
_entity.id
_entity.type
_entity.pdbx_description
1 polymer ?
#
loop_
_entity_poly.entity_id
_entity_poly.type
_entity_poly.pdbx_seq_one_letter_code
_entity_poly.pdbx_strand_id
1 'polypeptide(L)'
;MKNYHNTRSSRSSVKNIQIIQGRQDLTAKAGLIPVVKFLKKHCFASKIEQTLDHQRGATGVYDAAGMILLPLVGIVGGARSISSIVTVWNDYVLCRAAGWRRISDETTFGRILRTFTQKNINEMETLNHRIRASIWSSIVDPINETMC
;
A
#
# COMPACT_ATOMS: atom_id res chain seq x y z
N MET A 1 17.38 -30.34 4.35
CA MET A 1 16.74 -29.31 5.17
C MET A 1 16.31 -29.93 6.49
N LYS A 2 16.91 -29.50 7.61
CA LYS A 2 16.60 -30.06 8.93
C LYS A 2 15.40 -29.32 9.51
N ASN A 3 14.29 -30.03 9.69
CA ASN A 3 13.11 -29.50 10.40
C ASN A 3 13.42 -29.53 11.90
N TYR A 4 13.59 -28.36 12.50
CA TYR A 4 13.68 -28.23 13.94
C TYR A 4 12.24 -28.16 14.51
N HIS A 5 11.76 -29.27 15.05
CA HIS A 5 10.57 -29.30 15.88
C HIS A 5 10.95 -28.85 17.29
N ASN A 6 10.57 -27.65 17.66
CA ASN A 6 10.75 -27.17 19.04
C ASN A 6 9.41 -27.30 19.77
N THR A 7 9.20 -28.45 20.40
CA THR A 7 8.04 -28.72 21.26
C THR A 7 8.31 -28.16 22.66
N ARG A 8 7.91 -26.90 22.91
CA ARG A 8 7.83 -26.40 24.29
C ARG A 8 6.46 -26.76 24.86
N SER A 9 6.46 -27.69 25.81
CA SER A 9 5.33 -27.95 26.70
C SER A 9 5.12 -26.72 27.60
N SER A 10 4.12 -25.90 27.31
CA SER A 10 3.69 -24.84 28.21
C SER A 10 2.56 -25.37 29.10
N ARG A 11 2.58 -25.04 30.40
CA ARG A 11 1.54 -25.40 31.37
C ARG A 11 0.24 -24.61 31.20
N SER A 12 0.05 -23.90 30.07
CA SER A 12 -1.22 -23.23 29.76
C SER A 12 -2.23 -24.22 29.21
N SER A 13 -3.50 -23.96 29.41
CA SER A 13 -4.64 -24.81 28.99
C SER A 13 -4.74 -25.03 27.47
N VAL A 14 -3.89 -24.40 26.67
CA VAL A 14 -3.80 -24.59 25.22
C VAL A 14 -2.80 -25.70 24.94
N LYS A 15 -3.25 -26.92 25.00
CA LYS A 15 -2.49 -28.11 24.58
C LYS A 15 -2.40 -28.10 23.06
N ASN A 16 -1.19 -28.32 22.53
CA ASN A 16 -0.90 -28.55 21.10
C ASN A 16 -0.79 -27.31 20.19
N ILE A 17 -0.16 -26.24 20.64
CA ILE A 17 0.32 -25.21 19.71
C ILE A 17 1.64 -25.71 19.11
N GLN A 18 1.63 -26.00 17.82
CA GLN A 18 2.83 -26.29 17.05
C GLN A 18 3.37 -25.00 16.46
N ILE A 19 4.54 -24.54 16.91
CA ILE A 19 5.21 -23.40 16.31
C ILE A 19 6.04 -23.92 15.13
N ILE A 20 5.59 -23.60 13.92
CA ILE A 20 6.31 -23.93 12.69
C ILE A 20 7.05 -22.68 12.24
N GLN A 21 8.27 -22.86 11.77
CA GLN A 21 9.00 -21.75 11.13
C GLN A 21 8.19 -21.24 9.94
N GLY A 22 7.81 -19.95 9.96
CA GLY A 22 6.97 -19.35 8.94
C GLY A 22 7.60 -19.46 7.55
N ARG A 23 6.76 -19.60 6.53
CA ARG A 23 7.20 -19.54 5.14
C ARG A 23 7.53 -18.10 4.80
N GLN A 24 8.46 -17.89 3.86
CA GLN A 24 8.86 -16.54 3.40
C GLN A 24 7.72 -15.76 2.70
N ASP A 25 6.63 -16.45 2.38
CA ASP A 25 5.43 -15.90 1.76
C ASP A 25 4.33 -15.49 2.76
N LEU A 26 4.65 -15.43 4.06
CA LEU A 26 3.75 -14.93 5.09
C LEU A 26 4.02 -13.44 5.39
N THR A 27 2.96 -12.72 5.64
CA THR A 27 3.00 -11.31 6.02
C THR A 27 2.21 -11.03 7.29
N ALA A 28 2.81 -10.25 8.21
CA ALA A 28 2.09 -9.67 9.33
C ALA A 28 1.09 -8.56 8.90
N LYS A 29 1.17 -8.12 7.64
CA LYS A 29 0.34 -7.05 7.07
C LYS A 29 -0.77 -7.58 6.16
N ALA A 30 -1.19 -8.84 6.35
CA ALA A 30 -2.21 -9.50 5.52
C ALA A 30 -3.51 -8.68 5.40
N GLY A 31 -3.90 -7.95 6.46
CA GLY A 31 -5.06 -7.05 6.44
C GLY A 31 -4.98 -5.90 5.43
N LEU A 32 -3.79 -5.56 4.92
CA LEU A 32 -3.62 -4.54 3.88
C LEU A 32 -3.82 -5.09 2.46
N ILE A 33 -3.82 -6.40 2.27
CA ILE A 33 -4.02 -7.00 0.95
C ILE A 33 -5.39 -6.64 0.34
N PRO A 34 -6.52 -6.70 1.08
CA PRO A 34 -7.80 -6.21 0.57
C PRO A 34 -7.77 -4.73 0.18
N VAL A 35 -7.09 -3.88 0.95
CA VAL A 35 -6.92 -2.45 0.64
C VAL A 35 -6.19 -2.27 -0.70
N VAL A 36 -5.08 -2.96 -0.89
CA VAL A 36 -4.32 -2.92 -2.15
C VAL A 36 -5.16 -3.42 -3.33
N LYS A 37 -5.93 -4.50 -3.15
CA LYS A 37 -6.84 -5.02 -4.17
C LYS A 37 -7.94 -4.01 -4.52
N PHE A 38 -8.50 -3.34 -3.53
CA PHE A 38 -9.48 -2.27 -3.72
C PHE A 38 -8.90 -1.12 -4.55
N LEU A 39 -7.71 -0.63 -4.19
CA LEU A 39 -7.03 0.43 -4.93
C LEU A 39 -6.76 0.04 -6.39
N LYS A 40 -6.38 -1.21 -6.63
CA LYS A 40 -6.20 -1.74 -7.99
C LYS A 40 -7.53 -1.84 -8.74
N LYS A 41 -8.56 -2.43 -8.13
CA LYS A 41 -9.90 -2.60 -8.75
C LYS A 41 -10.45 -1.26 -9.24
N HIS A 42 -10.26 -0.20 -8.48
CA HIS A 42 -10.76 1.15 -8.81
C HIS A 42 -9.75 2.03 -9.56
N CYS A 43 -8.67 1.45 -10.10
CA CYS A 43 -7.68 2.12 -10.95
C CYS A 43 -7.08 3.39 -10.33
N PHE A 44 -6.82 3.39 -9.03
CA PHE A 44 -6.31 4.59 -8.35
C PHE A 44 -5.00 5.10 -8.94
N ALA A 45 -4.08 4.19 -9.31
CA ALA A 45 -2.80 4.58 -9.91
C ALA A 45 -3.00 5.38 -11.21
N SER A 46 -3.76 4.85 -12.14
CA SER A 46 -4.06 5.53 -13.42
C SER A 46 -4.78 6.86 -13.21
N LYS A 47 -5.74 6.92 -12.28
CA LYS A 47 -6.45 8.16 -11.95
C LYS A 47 -5.52 9.22 -11.37
N ILE A 48 -4.56 8.84 -10.53
CA ILE A 48 -3.53 9.73 -10.00
C ILE A 48 -2.65 10.25 -11.13
N GLU A 49 -2.13 9.37 -11.98
CA GLU A 49 -1.24 9.72 -13.09
C GLU A 49 -1.91 10.64 -14.12
N GLN A 50 -3.20 10.47 -14.37
CA GLN A 50 -3.98 11.32 -15.28
C GLN A 50 -4.32 12.69 -14.70
N THR A 51 -4.36 12.81 -13.37
CA THR A 51 -4.83 14.04 -12.72
C THR A 51 -3.68 14.90 -12.20
N LEU A 52 -2.60 14.27 -11.71
CA LEU A 52 -1.47 15.00 -11.19
C LEU A 52 -0.47 15.36 -12.27
N ASP A 53 -0.28 16.68 -12.44
CA ASP A 53 0.80 17.26 -13.22
C ASP A 53 2.06 17.40 -12.33
N HIS A 54 2.59 16.25 -11.89
CA HIS A 54 3.82 16.20 -11.12
C HIS A 54 4.98 15.83 -12.03
N GLN A 55 5.82 16.81 -12.35
CA GLN A 55 7.01 16.57 -13.17
C GLN A 55 8.03 15.76 -12.38
N ARG A 56 8.34 14.58 -12.90
CA ARG A 56 9.45 13.75 -12.39
C ARG A 56 10.78 14.48 -12.63
N GLY A 57 11.63 14.54 -11.63
CA GLY A 57 13.03 14.84 -11.88
C GLY A 57 13.62 13.80 -12.85
N ALA A 58 14.59 14.20 -13.68
CA ALA A 58 15.19 13.37 -14.74
C ALA A 58 15.72 11.99 -14.28
N THR A 59 15.94 11.80 -12.98
CA THR A 59 16.39 10.55 -12.35
C THR A 59 15.30 9.84 -11.55
N GLY A 60 14.03 10.24 -11.70
CA GLY A 60 12.92 9.73 -10.88
C GLY A 60 12.59 8.27 -11.16
N VAL A 61 12.98 7.39 -10.23
CA VAL A 61 12.66 5.94 -10.25
C VAL A 61 11.21 5.69 -9.80
N TYR A 62 10.61 6.65 -9.09
CA TYR A 62 9.29 6.51 -8.48
C TYR A 62 8.25 7.32 -9.25
N ASP A 63 7.10 6.71 -9.51
CA ASP A 63 5.96 7.39 -10.11
C ASP A 63 5.13 8.16 -9.08
N ALA A 64 4.34 9.14 -9.54
CA ALA A 64 3.48 9.93 -8.66
C ALA A 64 2.43 9.05 -7.96
N ALA A 65 1.91 8.05 -8.65
CA ALA A 65 0.94 7.12 -8.09
C ALA A 65 1.52 6.33 -6.91
N GLY A 66 2.72 5.76 -7.06
CA GLY A 66 3.40 5.06 -5.99
C GLY A 66 3.65 5.96 -4.78
N MET A 67 4.07 7.20 -5.01
CA MET A 67 4.36 8.16 -3.92
C MET A 67 3.12 8.58 -3.13
N ILE A 68 1.94 8.44 -3.69
CA ILE A 68 0.67 8.72 -3.00
C ILE A 68 0.07 7.44 -2.41
N LEU A 69 0.05 6.34 -3.16
CA LEU A 69 -0.58 5.10 -2.71
C LEU A 69 0.20 4.41 -1.59
N LEU A 70 1.52 4.52 -1.60
CA LEU A 70 2.37 3.95 -0.55
C LEU A 70 2.06 4.53 0.82
N PRO A 71 2.09 5.87 1.04
CA PRO A 71 1.71 6.44 2.33
C PRO A 71 0.25 6.18 2.67
N LEU A 72 -0.66 6.19 1.70
CA LEU A 72 -2.06 5.86 1.94
C LEU A 72 -2.20 4.46 2.56
N VAL A 73 -1.59 3.45 1.95
CA VAL A 73 -1.60 2.08 2.49
C VAL A 73 -0.87 2.01 3.83
N GLY A 74 0.23 2.74 3.99
CA GLY A 74 0.95 2.83 5.25
C GLY A 74 0.10 3.40 6.38
N ILE A 75 -0.62 4.49 6.13
CA ILE A 75 -1.52 5.14 7.11
C ILE A 75 -2.68 4.20 7.48
N VAL A 76 -3.30 3.54 6.50
CA VAL A 76 -4.33 2.52 6.76
C VAL A 76 -3.76 1.37 7.59
N GLY A 77 -2.49 1.04 7.40
CA GLY A 77 -1.74 0.05 8.20
C GLY A 77 -1.33 0.52 9.58
N GLY A 78 -1.72 1.74 9.99
CA GLY A 78 -1.43 2.31 11.31
C GLY A 78 -0.11 3.08 11.39
N ALA A 79 0.55 3.37 10.27
CA ALA A 79 1.76 4.18 10.26
C ALA A 79 1.45 5.63 10.66
N ARG A 80 2.30 6.21 11.53
CA ARG A 80 2.17 7.58 12.04
C ARG A 80 3.36 8.48 11.68
N SER A 81 4.35 7.93 11.00
CA SER A 81 5.55 8.63 10.57
C SER A 81 6.04 8.07 9.23
N ILE A 82 6.90 8.82 8.55
CA ILE A 82 7.55 8.34 7.30
C ILE A 82 8.32 7.05 7.57
N SER A 83 9.03 6.97 8.68
CA SER A 83 9.78 5.78 9.07
C SER A 83 8.88 4.55 9.22
N SER A 84 7.72 4.71 9.87
CA SER A 84 6.75 3.61 10.02
C SER A 84 6.06 3.25 8.70
N ILE A 85 5.88 4.18 7.78
CA ILE A 85 5.42 3.89 6.41
C ILE A 85 6.46 3.01 5.69
N VAL A 86 7.74 3.37 5.74
CA VAL A 86 8.82 2.58 5.13
C VAL A 86 8.86 1.16 5.70
N THR A 87 8.60 0.99 7.00
CA THR A 87 8.50 -0.33 7.63
C THR A 87 7.36 -1.18 7.06
N VAL A 88 6.21 -0.57 6.78
CA VAL A 88 5.09 -1.28 6.10
C VAL A 88 5.50 -1.72 4.71
N TRP A 89 6.27 -0.92 4.00
CA TRP A 89 6.71 -1.21 2.63
C TRP A 89 7.81 -2.27 2.55
N ASN A 90 8.56 -2.50 3.60
CA ASN A 90 9.57 -3.55 3.65
C ASN A 90 8.96 -4.96 3.73
N ASP A 91 7.62 -5.06 3.81
CA ASP A 91 6.92 -6.34 3.71
C ASP A 91 6.90 -6.82 2.26
N TYR A 92 7.68 -7.85 1.97
CA TYR A 92 7.85 -8.42 0.63
C TYR A 92 6.52 -8.90 0.02
N VAL A 93 5.68 -9.54 0.83
CA VAL A 93 4.41 -10.10 0.35
C VAL A 93 3.44 -8.98 -0.02
N LEU A 94 3.37 -7.93 0.79
CA LEU A 94 2.56 -6.76 0.51
C LEU A 94 3.04 -6.04 -0.77
N CYS A 95 4.34 -5.81 -0.90
CA CYS A 95 4.92 -5.19 -2.08
C CYS A 95 4.65 -5.98 -3.35
N ARG A 96 4.78 -7.31 -3.30
CA ARG A 96 4.47 -8.20 -4.43
C ARG A 96 2.98 -8.14 -4.78
N ALA A 97 2.08 -8.18 -3.80
CA ALA A 97 0.65 -8.06 -4.02
C ALA A 97 0.25 -6.71 -4.63
N ALA A 98 0.92 -5.64 -4.21
CA ALA A 98 0.73 -4.29 -4.73
C ALA A 98 1.35 -4.08 -6.12
N GLY A 99 2.31 -4.91 -6.51
CA GLY A 99 3.09 -4.74 -7.75
C GLY A 99 4.15 -3.65 -7.64
N TRP A 100 4.53 -3.27 -6.42
CA TRP A 100 5.58 -2.28 -6.19
C TRP A 100 6.95 -2.92 -6.37
N ARG A 101 7.75 -2.32 -7.25
CA ARG A 101 9.07 -2.90 -7.62
C ARG A 101 10.18 -2.53 -6.67
N ARG A 102 10.13 -1.33 -6.12
CA ARG A 102 11.14 -0.80 -5.22
C ARG A 102 10.53 0.24 -4.30
N ILE A 103 11.06 0.30 -3.11
CA ILE A 103 10.63 1.23 -2.06
C ILE A 103 11.78 2.21 -1.84
N SER A 104 11.43 3.49 -1.70
CA SER A 104 12.39 4.51 -1.34
C SER A 104 12.75 4.42 0.13
N ASP A 105 13.98 4.83 0.45
CA ASP A 105 14.34 5.13 1.82
C ASP A 105 13.56 6.36 2.35
N GLU A 106 13.56 6.52 3.67
CA GLU A 106 12.86 7.61 4.35
C GLU A 106 13.28 9.00 3.84
N THR A 107 14.57 9.19 3.60
CA THR A 107 15.13 10.47 3.13
C THR A 107 14.65 10.80 1.73
N THR A 108 14.69 9.82 0.82
CA THR A 108 14.23 9.98 -0.56
C THR A 108 12.74 10.29 -0.60
N PHE A 109 11.94 9.56 0.20
CA PHE A 109 10.50 9.81 0.30
C PHE A 109 10.19 11.21 0.83
N GLY A 110 10.83 11.62 1.91
CA GLY A 110 10.67 12.96 2.47
C GLY A 110 11.06 14.07 1.49
N ARG A 111 12.11 13.83 0.66
CA ARG A 111 12.52 14.77 -0.40
C ARG A 111 11.46 14.89 -1.48
N ILE A 112 10.91 13.78 -1.93
CA ILE A 112 9.86 13.78 -2.97
C ILE A 112 8.60 14.48 -2.46
N LEU A 113 8.16 14.22 -1.22
CA LEU A 113 6.99 14.92 -0.65
C LEU A 113 7.15 16.43 -0.65
N ARG A 114 8.36 16.96 -0.50
CA ARG A 114 8.63 18.41 -0.55
C ARG A 114 8.56 19.01 -1.95
N THR A 115 8.54 18.19 -3.00
CA THR A 115 8.38 18.67 -4.38
C THR A 115 6.92 18.90 -4.76
N PHE A 116 5.97 18.45 -3.95
CA PHE A 116 4.55 18.70 -4.18
C PHE A 116 4.23 20.17 -3.94
N THR A 117 3.57 20.77 -4.91
CA THR A 117 3.17 22.18 -4.90
C THR A 117 1.71 22.29 -4.44
N GLN A 118 1.26 23.54 -4.16
CA GLN A 118 -0.16 23.81 -3.87
C GLN A 118 -1.06 23.38 -5.02
N LYS A 119 -0.59 23.50 -6.28
CA LYS A 119 -1.30 22.98 -7.45
C LYS A 119 -1.56 21.49 -7.33
N ASN A 120 -0.54 20.71 -6.97
CA ASN A 120 -0.68 19.25 -6.80
C ASN A 120 -1.63 18.89 -5.65
N ILE A 121 -1.67 19.68 -4.59
CA ILE A 121 -2.64 19.49 -3.49
C ILE A 121 -4.07 19.69 -3.99
N ASN A 122 -4.33 20.76 -4.73
CA ASN A 122 -5.66 21.03 -5.29
C ASN A 122 -6.09 19.95 -6.31
N GLU A 123 -5.13 19.42 -7.08
CA GLU A 123 -5.35 18.30 -8.00
C GLU A 123 -5.72 17.03 -7.23
N MET A 124 -5.05 16.73 -6.11
CA MET A 124 -5.38 15.61 -5.25
C MET A 124 -6.76 15.74 -4.59
N GLU A 125 -7.15 16.94 -4.17
CA GLU A 125 -8.50 17.21 -3.64
C GLU A 125 -9.55 16.94 -4.71
N THR A 126 -9.35 17.44 -5.92
CA THR A 126 -10.24 17.19 -7.07
C THR A 126 -10.33 15.70 -7.39
N LEU A 127 -9.19 14.99 -7.37
CA LEU A 127 -9.15 13.56 -7.56
C LEU A 127 -9.93 12.81 -6.47
N ASN A 128 -9.74 13.19 -5.21
CA ASN A 128 -10.47 12.61 -4.09
C ASN A 128 -12.00 12.74 -4.26
N HIS A 129 -12.47 13.92 -4.67
CA HIS A 129 -13.90 14.13 -4.96
C HIS A 129 -14.39 13.23 -6.09
N ARG A 130 -13.64 13.11 -7.19
CA ARG A 130 -14.00 12.25 -8.34
C ARG A 130 -14.03 10.77 -7.96
N ILE A 131 -13.05 10.30 -7.20
CA ILE A 131 -12.98 8.91 -6.73
C ILE A 131 -14.17 8.61 -5.81
N ARG A 132 -14.46 9.47 -4.87
CA ARG A 132 -15.61 9.30 -3.96
C ARG A 132 -16.92 9.25 -4.75
N ALA A 133 -17.14 10.16 -5.67
CA ALA A 133 -18.32 10.16 -6.53
C ALA A 133 -18.44 8.86 -7.33
N SER A 134 -17.35 8.39 -7.95
CA SER A 134 -17.30 7.14 -8.70
C SER A 134 -17.61 5.90 -7.84
N ILE A 135 -17.08 5.85 -6.60
CA ILE A 135 -17.35 4.73 -5.69
C ILE A 135 -18.82 4.76 -5.23
N TRP A 136 -19.35 5.93 -4.89
CA TRP A 136 -20.76 6.05 -4.49
C TRP A 136 -21.71 5.68 -5.62
N SER A 137 -21.44 6.09 -6.87
CA SER A 137 -22.26 5.70 -8.01
C SER A 137 -22.23 4.19 -8.25
N SER A 138 -21.08 3.54 -8.11
CA SER A 138 -20.98 2.07 -8.27
C SER A 138 -21.71 1.28 -7.19
N ILE A 139 -21.94 1.87 -6.01
CA ILE A 139 -22.74 1.25 -4.95
C ILE A 139 -24.24 1.36 -5.27
N VAL A 140 -24.65 2.48 -5.88
CA VAL A 140 -26.05 2.74 -6.24
C VAL A 140 -26.44 1.99 -7.51
N ASP A 141 -25.54 1.91 -8.51
CA ASP A 141 -25.72 1.20 -9.77
C ASP A 141 -24.64 0.10 -9.97
N PRO A 142 -24.81 -1.08 -9.39
CA PRO A 142 -23.79 -2.15 -9.45
C PRO A 142 -23.60 -2.74 -10.88
N ILE A 143 -24.42 -2.35 -11.86
CA ILE A 143 -24.42 -2.92 -13.23
C ILE A 143 -23.38 -2.25 -14.15
N ASN A 144 -22.80 -1.12 -13.77
CA ASN A 144 -21.93 -0.31 -14.65
C ASN A 144 -20.45 -0.31 -14.21
N GLU A 145 -19.92 -1.42 -13.70
CA GLU A 145 -18.48 -1.53 -13.37
C GLU A 145 -17.64 -1.61 -14.66
N THR A 146 -17.10 -0.48 -15.08
CA THR A 146 -16.00 -0.45 -16.06
C THR A 146 -14.75 -0.96 -15.38
N MET A 147 -14.33 -2.18 -15.71
CA MET A 147 -13.04 -2.73 -15.30
C MET A 147 -11.90 -1.98 -15.99
N CYS A 148 -10.79 -1.76 -15.27
CA CYS A 148 -9.53 -1.27 -15.83
C CYS A 148 -8.90 -2.30 -16.76
#